data_bb91709ad88352721327481a190d44f5
#
_entry.id   bb91709ad88352721327481a190d44f5
#
_cell.length_a   1.000
_cell.length_b   1.000
_cell.length_c   1.000
_cell.angle_alpha   90.00
_cell.angle_beta   90.00
_cell.angle_gamma   90.00
#
_symmetry.space_group_name_H-M   'P 1'
#
loop_
_entity.id
_entity.type
_entity.pdbx_description
1 polymer ?
#
loop_
_entity_poly.entity_id
_entity_poly.type
_entity_poly.pdbx_seq_one_letter_code
_entity_poly.pdbx_strand_id
1 'polypeptide(L)'
;MITSKTRVKLLLKFFLNPQNSAYLRGLSEELEESTNAVRLELNRLEAANMLHSSKVGNKKMFTVNKLHPLFKDVNQIVRKYLGIDVIIDNILRGLGEPTKIYLTGELAEGRNCDLVDIILVGKINKNYLTDVIEKTEKIIERKIRYIAYTEEEFSKISQNKNQLLIWAKD
;
A
#
# COMPACT_ATOMS: atom_id res chain seq x y z
N MET A 1 -9.76 -1.83 -19.73
CA MET A 1 -9.26 -2.85 -18.80
C MET A 1 -7.74 -2.78 -18.72
N ILE A 2 -7.14 -2.77 -17.55
CA ILE A 2 -5.67 -2.72 -17.38
C ILE A 2 -5.15 -4.14 -17.63
N THR A 3 -4.59 -4.41 -18.80
CA THR A 3 -4.14 -5.76 -19.21
C THR A 3 -2.67 -6.03 -18.93
N SER A 4 -1.84 -5.00 -18.74
CA SER A 4 -0.41 -5.15 -18.48
C SER A 4 -0.15 -5.44 -17.00
N LYS A 5 0.37 -6.62 -16.69
CA LYS A 5 0.80 -7.01 -15.32
C LYS A 5 1.83 -6.03 -14.75
N THR A 6 2.81 -5.63 -15.58
CA THR A 6 3.83 -4.65 -15.20
C THR A 6 3.22 -3.31 -14.81
N ARG A 7 2.19 -2.83 -15.55
CA ARG A 7 1.48 -1.60 -15.21
C ARG A 7 0.80 -1.69 -13.85
N VAL A 8 0.10 -2.78 -13.57
CA VAL A 8 -0.54 -2.99 -12.26
C VAL A 8 0.48 -2.93 -11.14
N LYS A 9 1.61 -3.62 -11.27
CA LYS A 9 2.70 -3.58 -10.27
C LYS A 9 3.25 -2.15 -10.06
N LEU A 10 3.42 -1.37 -11.12
CA LEU A 10 3.88 0.02 -11.01
C LEU A 10 2.82 0.94 -10.40
N LEU A 11 1.54 0.74 -10.69
CA LEU A 11 0.46 1.50 -10.05
C LEU A 11 0.41 1.19 -8.55
N LEU A 12 0.55 -0.07 -8.14
CA LEU A 12 0.68 -0.45 -6.73
C LEU A 12 1.88 0.26 -6.09
N LYS A 13 3.05 0.19 -6.72
CA LYS A 13 4.29 0.77 -6.18
C LYS A 13 4.18 2.26 -5.88
N PHE A 14 3.62 3.03 -6.79
CA PHE A 14 3.63 4.49 -6.70
C PHE A 14 2.35 5.10 -6.13
N PHE A 15 1.19 4.48 -6.38
CA PHE A 15 -0.09 5.07 -5.98
C PHE A 15 -0.58 4.56 -4.62
N LEU A 16 -0.20 3.35 -4.20
CA LEU A 16 -0.53 2.91 -2.84
C LEU A 16 0.26 3.69 -1.80
N ASN A 17 1.58 3.79 -1.99
CA ASN A 17 2.46 4.56 -1.12
C ASN A 17 3.11 5.72 -1.90
N PRO A 18 2.53 6.92 -1.83
CA PRO A 18 3.04 8.09 -2.56
C PRO A 18 4.38 8.64 -2.06
N GLN A 19 5.00 8.03 -1.08
CA GLN A 19 6.35 8.33 -0.59
C GLN A 19 7.42 7.55 -1.37
N ASN A 20 7.00 6.53 -2.13
CA ASN A 20 7.93 5.69 -2.87
C ASN A 20 8.65 6.47 -3.97
N SER A 21 9.95 6.23 -4.04
CA SER A 21 10.82 6.71 -5.11
C SER A 21 11.64 5.52 -5.61
N ALA A 22 11.71 5.33 -6.91
CA ALA A 22 12.39 4.17 -7.47
C ALA A 22 12.98 4.48 -8.86
N TYR A 23 13.97 3.70 -9.27
CA TYR A 23 14.61 3.79 -10.57
C TYR A 23 14.43 2.50 -11.38
N LEU A 24 14.62 2.59 -12.71
CA LEU A 24 14.28 1.52 -13.66
C LEU A 24 14.83 0.13 -13.28
N ARG A 25 16.14 0.01 -13.03
CA ARG A 25 16.75 -1.29 -12.72
C ARG A 25 16.28 -1.84 -11.39
N GLY A 26 16.18 -0.99 -10.34
CA GLY A 26 15.67 -1.42 -9.05
C GLY A 26 14.23 -1.92 -9.15
N LEU A 27 13.39 -1.26 -9.95
CA LEU A 27 12.01 -1.71 -10.18
C LEU A 27 11.95 -3.04 -10.94
N SER A 28 12.79 -3.24 -11.97
CA SER A 28 12.78 -4.51 -12.70
C SER A 28 13.21 -5.70 -11.84
N GLU A 29 14.17 -5.51 -10.96
CA GLU A 29 14.61 -6.51 -9.99
C GLU A 29 13.53 -6.76 -8.93
N GLU A 30 13.01 -5.69 -8.30
CA GLU A 30 12.00 -5.77 -7.24
C GLU A 30 10.67 -6.39 -7.71
N LEU A 31 10.23 -6.06 -8.92
CA LEU A 31 8.95 -6.50 -9.47
C LEU A 31 9.07 -7.80 -10.30
N GLU A 32 10.27 -8.33 -10.44
CA GLU A 32 10.55 -9.53 -11.28
C GLU A 32 10.01 -9.36 -12.71
N GLU A 33 10.28 -8.20 -13.30
CA GLU A 33 9.83 -7.84 -14.64
C GLU A 33 11.01 -7.48 -15.54
N SER A 34 10.87 -7.67 -16.86
CA SER A 34 11.92 -7.26 -17.78
C SER A 34 12.14 -5.75 -17.74
N THR A 35 13.42 -5.33 -17.79
CA THR A 35 13.78 -3.90 -17.80
C THR A 35 13.08 -3.15 -18.94
N ASN A 36 12.84 -3.81 -20.08
CA ASN A 36 12.16 -3.19 -21.20
C ASN A 36 10.67 -2.97 -20.93
N ALA A 37 9.98 -3.95 -20.33
CA ALA A 37 8.56 -3.82 -19.95
C ALA A 37 8.38 -2.69 -18.93
N VAL A 38 9.24 -2.64 -17.90
CA VAL A 38 9.20 -1.57 -16.89
C VAL A 38 9.47 -0.21 -17.52
N ARG A 39 10.48 -0.10 -18.41
CA ARG A 39 10.79 1.16 -19.12
C ARG A 39 9.63 1.68 -19.93
N LEU A 40 8.97 0.82 -20.71
CA LEU A 40 7.82 1.22 -21.52
C LEU A 40 6.67 1.78 -20.67
N GLU A 41 6.35 1.11 -19.56
CA GLU A 41 5.28 1.56 -18.69
C GLU A 41 5.65 2.84 -17.90
N LEU A 42 6.90 2.97 -17.43
CA LEU A 42 7.37 4.20 -16.80
C LEU A 42 7.30 5.39 -17.76
N ASN A 43 7.74 5.22 -19.01
CA ASN A 43 7.66 6.27 -20.02
C ASN A 43 6.20 6.68 -20.32
N ARG A 44 5.27 5.72 -20.36
CA ARG A 44 3.83 6.00 -20.54
C ARG A 44 3.25 6.78 -19.37
N LEU A 45 3.56 6.38 -18.14
CA LEU A 45 3.07 7.05 -16.94
C LEU A 45 3.69 8.46 -16.80
N GLU A 46 4.96 8.64 -17.17
CA GLU A 46 5.62 9.94 -17.18
C GLU A 46 5.02 10.85 -18.28
N ALA A 47 4.81 10.35 -19.49
CA ALA A 47 4.18 11.09 -20.59
C ALA A 47 2.74 11.53 -20.26
N ALA A 48 2.02 10.72 -19.45
CA ALA A 48 0.70 11.06 -18.93
C ALA A 48 0.76 11.99 -17.70
N ASN A 49 1.92 12.48 -17.29
CA ASN A 49 2.13 13.25 -16.06
C ASN A 49 1.67 12.58 -14.75
N MET A 50 1.48 11.27 -14.77
CA MET A 50 1.14 10.49 -13.57
C MET A 50 2.36 10.25 -12.68
N LEU A 51 3.54 10.17 -13.28
CA LEU A 51 4.84 10.15 -12.60
C LEU A 51 5.66 11.37 -12.99
N HIS A 52 6.50 11.82 -12.06
CA HIS A 52 7.60 12.74 -12.31
C HIS A 52 8.92 11.99 -12.19
N SER A 53 9.92 12.47 -12.89
CA SER A 53 11.28 11.98 -12.71
C SER A 53 12.24 13.11 -12.33
N SER A 54 13.25 12.75 -11.55
CA SER A 54 14.36 13.61 -11.20
C SER A 54 15.67 12.84 -11.26
N LYS A 55 16.77 13.54 -11.52
CA LYS A 55 18.10 12.93 -11.53
C LYS A 55 18.70 13.01 -10.13
N VAL A 56 19.04 11.84 -9.58
CA VAL A 56 19.73 11.70 -8.29
C VAL A 56 21.02 10.94 -8.53
N GLY A 57 22.14 11.65 -8.51
CA GLY A 57 23.44 11.11 -8.96
C GLY A 57 23.36 10.72 -10.44
N ASN A 58 23.66 9.46 -10.76
CA ASN A 58 23.57 8.90 -12.10
C ASN A 58 22.26 8.14 -12.38
N LYS A 59 21.29 8.19 -11.46
CA LYS A 59 19.99 7.48 -11.58
C LYS A 59 18.86 8.45 -11.90
N LYS A 60 17.96 8.05 -12.80
CA LYS A 60 16.66 8.68 -13.02
C LYS A 60 15.67 8.07 -12.04
N MET A 61 15.27 8.85 -11.03
CA MET A 61 14.31 8.44 -9.99
C MET A 61 12.91 8.88 -10.38
N PHE A 62 11.94 7.99 -10.22
CA PHE A 62 10.53 8.24 -10.47
C PHE A 62 9.76 8.35 -9.16
N THR A 63 8.81 9.28 -9.10
CA THR A 63 7.88 9.50 -7.99
C THR A 63 6.49 9.79 -8.55
N VAL A 64 5.45 9.52 -7.77
CA VAL A 64 4.08 9.81 -8.19
C VAL A 64 3.80 11.31 -8.20
N ASN A 65 3.06 11.77 -9.20
CA ASN A 65 2.52 13.13 -9.24
C ASN A 65 1.22 13.21 -8.42
N LYS A 66 1.33 13.66 -7.17
CA LYS A 66 0.17 13.82 -6.26
C LYS A 66 -0.81 14.91 -6.71
N LEU A 67 -0.38 15.83 -7.58
CA LEU A 67 -1.20 16.91 -8.12
C LEU A 67 -1.95 16.49 -9.40
N HIS A 68 -1.69 15.28 -9.91
CA HIS A 68 -2.41 14.78 -11.09
C HIS A 68 -3.90 14.64 -10.78
N PRO A 69 -4.82 15.10 -11.66
CA PRO A 69 -6.27 15.05 -11.41
C PRO A 69 -6.78 13.65 -11.03
N LEU A 70 -6.25 12.60 -11.65
CA LEU A 70 -6.64 11.21 -11.39
C LEU A 70 -5.89 10.55 -10.22
N PHE A 71 -5.03 11.28 -9.49
CA PHE A 71 -4.23 10.67 -8.43
C PHE A 71 -5.10 9.97 -7.37
N LYS A 72 -6.12 10.68 -6.88
CA LYS A 72 -7.03 10.15 -5.85
C LYS A 72 -7.82 8.94 -6.35
N ASP A 73 -8.30 8.99 -7.59
CA ASP A 73 -9.09 7.90 -8.18
C ASP A 73 -8.25 6.64 -8.36
N VAL A 74 -7.03 6.78 -8.88
CA VAL A 74 -6.10 5.65 -9.05
C VAL A 74 -5.68 5.08 -7.68
N ASN A 75 -5.41 5.92 -6.69
CA ASN A 75 -5.13 5.47 -5.32
C ASN A 75 -6.31 4.67 -4.76
N GLN A 76 -7.55 5.14 -4.91
CA GLN A 76 -8.74 4.40 -4.48
C GLN A 76 -8.92 3.07 -5.22
N ILE A 77 -8.68 3.03 -6.53
CA ILE A 77 -8.72 1.78 -7.31
C ILE A 77 -7.70 0.78 -6.77
N VAL A 78 -6.48 1.22 -6.51
CA VAL A 78 -5.40 0.39 -5.93
C VAL A 78 -5.80 -0.14 -4.56
N ARG A 79 -6.34 0.70 -3.67
CA ARG A 79 -6.82 0.30 -2.34
C ARG A 79 -7.93 -0.74 -2.43
N LYS A 80 -8.91 -0.55 -3.32
CA LYS A 80 -10.00 -1.50 -3.56
C LYS A 80 -9.47 -2.83 -4.13
N TYR A 81 -8.54 -2.77 -5.06
CA TYR A 81 -7.89 -3.96 -5.62
C TYR A 81 -7.20 -4.82 -4.56
N LEU A 82 -6.59 -4.19 -3.56
CA LEU A 82 -5.96 -4.87 -2.43
C LEU A 82 -6.93 -5.26 -1.31
N GLY A 83 -8.18 -4.83 -1.37
CA GLY A 83 -9.17 -5.07 -0.32
C GLY A 83 -8.97 -4.23 0.95
N ILE A 84 -8.16 -3.16 0.90
CA ILE A 84 -7.83 -2.32 2.07
C ILE A 84 -9.08 -1.71 2.68
N ASP A 85 -9.99 -1.19 1.87
CA ASP A 85 -11.21 -0.55 2.36
C ASP A 85 -12.13 -1.57 3.07
N VAL A 86 -12.20 -2.81 2.56
CA VAL A 86 -12.94 -3.91 3.20
C VAL A 86 -12.33 -4.27 4.57
N ILE A 87 -10.99 -4.30 4.65
CA ILE A 87 -10.28 -4.55 5.91
C ILE A 87 -10.64 -3.47 6.93
N ILE A 88 -10.54 -2.20 6.55
CA ILE A 88 -10.85 -1.06 7.43
C ILE A 88 -12.29 -1.14 7.91
N ASP A 89 -13.26 -1.28 7.01
CA ASP A 89 -14.68 -1.32 7.34
C ASP A 89 -15.03 -2.45 8.31
N ASN A 90 -14.47 -3.65 8.10
CA ASN A 90 -14.73 -4.79 8.98
C ASN A 90 -14.09 -4.60 10.34
N ILE A 91 -12.88 -4.04 10.40
CA ILE A 91 -12.19 -3.71 11.65
C ILE A 91 -13.01 -2.68 12.44
N LEU A 92 -13.47 -1.62 11.80
CA LEU A 92 -14.23 -0.55 12.47
C LEU A 92 -15.58 -1.04 13.01
N ARG A 93 -16.21 -2.00 12.35
CA ARG A 93 -17.53 -2.53 12.77
C ARG A 93 -17.48 -3.48 13.95
N GLY A 94 -16.36 -4.12 14.22
CA GLY A 94 -16.34 -5.24 15.18
C GLY A 94 -15.25 -5.21 16.25
N LEU A 95 -14.26 -4.35 16.18
CA LEU A 95 -13.04 -4.51 16.98
C LEU A 95 -12.83 -3.53 18.14
N GLY A 96 -13.83 -2.75 18.52
CA GLY A 96 -13.68 -1.78 19.62
C GLY A 96 -13.41 -0.36 19.13
N GLU A 97 -12.44 0.32 19.71
CA GLU A 97 -12.11 1.71 19.38
C GLU A 97 -10.68 1.83 18.82
N PRO A 98 -10.43 1.42 17.59
CA PRO A 98 -9.16 1.69 16.93
C PRO A 98 -9.01 3.20 16.72
N THR A 99 -7.79 3.69 16.82
CA THR A 99 -7.44 5.09 16.57
C THR A 99 -6.65 5.25 15.28
N LYS A 100 -5.82 4.23 14.94
CA LYS A 100 -5.04 4.21 13.71
C LYS A 100 -4.90 2.79 13.19
N ILE A 101 -4.84 2.67 11.86
CA ILE A 101 -4.54 1.42 11.16
C ILE A 101 -3.41 1.70 10.16
N TYR A 102 -2.34 0.92 10.27
CA TYR A 102 -1.21 0.98 9.34
C TYR A 102 -1.13 -0.30 8.53
N LEU A 103 -0.78 -0.17 7.28
CA LEU A 103 -0.29 -1.24 6.43
C LEU A 103 1.23 -1.34 6.60
N THR A 104 1.77 -2.55 6.66
CA THR A 104 3.21 -2.80 6.78
C THR A 104 3.66 -3.89 5.81
N GLY A 105 4.94 -4.24 5.86
CA GLY A 105 5.49 -5.30 5.02
C GLY A 105 5.50 -4.96 3.53
N GLU A 106 5.43 -5.99 2.71
CA GLU A 106 5.60 -5.86 1.26
C GLU A 106 4.53 -5.00 0.59
N LEU A 107 3.28 -5.10 1.04
CA LEU A 107 2.21 -4.25 0.50
C LEU A 107 2.44 -2.76 0.80
N ALA A 108 2.92 -2.41 1.99
CA ALA A 108 3.25 -1.02 2.30
C ALA A 108 4.39 -0.45 1.43
N GLU A 109 5.27 -1.33 0.96
CA GLU A 109 6.33 -0.99 0.00
C GLU A 109 5.82 -0.95 -1.45
N GLY A 110 4.56 -1.29 -1.69
CA GLY A 110 3.93 -1.32 -3.01
C GLY A 110 4.23 -2.60 -3.81
N ARG A 111 4.62 -3.69 -3.13
CA ARG A 111 4.78 -5.01 -3.76
C ARG A 111 3.52 -5.84 -3.54
N ASN A 112 2.99 -6.44 -4.60
CA ASN A 112 1.81 -7.28 -4.51
C ASN A 112 2.16 -8.65 -3.90
N CYS A 113 1.51 -8.99 -2.79
CA CYS A 113 1.66 -10.29 -2.13
C CYS A 113 0.32 -10.75 -1.55
N ASP A 114 0.21 -12.03 -1.23
CA ASP A 114 -1.03 -12.63 -0.69
C ASP A 114 -1.18 -12.43 0.82
N LEU A 115 -0.19 -11.83 1.47
CA LEU A 115 -0.18 -11.52 2.89
C LEU A 115 -0.35 -10.01 3.12
N VAL A 116 -1.36 -9.64 3.90
CA VAL A 116 -1.61 -8.27 4.35
C VAL A 116 -1.14 -8.13 5.79
N ASP A 117 -0.07 -7.39 6.00
CA ASP A 117 0.45 -7.09 7.33
C ASP A 117 -0.11 -5.76 7.82
N ILE A 118 -0.80 -5.76 8.97
CA ILE A 118 -1.40 -4.56 9.55
C ILE A 118 -0.99 -4.34 11.00
N ILE A 119 -0.90 -3.08 11.38
CA ILE A 119 -0.80 -2.64 12.77
C ILE A 119 -2.08 -1.93 13.14
N LEU A 120 -2.70 -2.39 14.22
CA LEU A 120 -3.88 -1.80 14.85
C LEU A 120 -3.47 -1.04 16.08
N VAL A 121 -3.84 0.22 16.19
CA VAL A 121 -3.56 1.05 17.37
C VAL A 121 -4.85 1.47 18.03
N GLY A 122 -4.94 1.35 19.35
CA GLY A 122 -6.09 1.74 20.15
C GLY A 122 -6.59 0.63 21.06
N LYS A 123 -7.83 0.78 21.54
CA LYS A 123 -8.50 -0.22 22.38
C LYS A 123 -9.14 -1.28 21.50
N ILE A 124 -8.46 -2.38 21.29
CA ILE A 124 -8.89 -3.47 20.41
C ILE A 124 -9.48 -4.61 21.23
N ASN A 125 -10.70 -5.02 20.88
CA ASN A 125 -11.35 -6.19 21.47
C ASN A 125 -10.84 -7.48 20.79
N LYS A 126 -9.86 -8.12 21.43
CA LYS A 126 -9.19 -9.32 20.88
C LYS A 126 -10.11 -10.54 20.76
N ASN A 127 -11.21 -10.59 21.50
CA ASN A 127 -12.12 -11.75 21.48
C ASN A 127 -12.84 -11.91 20.13
N TYR A 128 -13.12 -10.81 19.45
CA TYR A 128 -13.79 -10.81 18.15
C TYR A 128 -12.82 -10.68 16.97
N LEU A 129 -11.55 -10.41 17.25
CA LEU A 129 -10.57 -10.10 16.22
C LEU A 129 -10.35 -11.28 15.26
N THR A 130 -10.25 -12.50 15.79
CA THR A 130 -10.04 -13.71 14.97
C THR A 130 -11.19 -13.91 13.99
N ASP A 131 -12.44 -13.84 14.47
CA ASP A 131 -13.63 -14.04 13.62
C ASP A 131 -13.74 -12.99 12.52
N VAL A 132 -13.43 -11.72 12.86
CA VAL A 132 -13.45 -10.61 11.89
C VAL A 132 -12.36 -10.80 10.84
N ILE A 133 -11.15 -11.17 11.25
CA ILE A 133 -10.03 -11.42 10.34
C ILE A 133 -10.36 -12.59 9.40
N GLU A 134 -10.82 -13.73 9.91
CA GLU A 134 -11.18 -14.88 9.09
C GLU A 134 -12.26 -14.57 8.05
N LYS A 135 -13.29 -13.81 8.44
CA LYS A 135 -14.33 -13.35 7.52
C LYS A 135 -13.78 -12.42 6.44
N THR A 136 -12.90 -11.51 6.85
CA THR A 136 -12.29 -10.55 5.94
C THR A 136 -11.36 -11.23 4.94
N GLU A 137 -10.53 -12.17 5.38
CA GLU A 137 -9.64 -12.98 4.52
C GLU A 137 -10.40 -13.67 3.39
N LYS A 138 -11.60 -14.22 3.69
CA LYS A 138 -12.47 -14.87 2.70
C LYS A 138 -12.98 -13.91 1.64
N ILE A 139 -13.23 -12.65 2.02
CA ILE A 139 -13.77 -11.62 1.11
C ILE A 139 -12.67 -11.09 0.19
N ILE A 140 -11.47 -10.82 0.74
CA ILE A 140 -10.37 -10.21 -0.01
C ILE A 140 -9.48 -11.24 -0.70
N GLU A 141 -9.67 -12.54 -0.43
CA GLU A 141 -8.87 -13.66 -0.93
C GLU A 141 -7.37 -13.52 -0.62
N ARG A 142 -7.06 -12.96 0.57
CA ARG A 142 -5.69 -12.77 1.08
C ARG A 142 -5.62 -13.11 2.54
N LYS A 143 -4.43 -13.50 3.02
CA LYS A 143 -4.17 -13.70 4.43
C LYS A 143 -3.89 -12.38 5.13
N ILE A 144 -4.34 -12.25 6.38
CA ILE A 144 -4.11 -11.06 7.21
C ILE A 144 -3.29 -11.46 8.42
N ARG A 145 -2.15 -10.82 8.59
CA ARG A 145 -1.36 -10.86 9.82
C ARG A 145 -1.45 -9.50 10.50
N TYR A 146 -1.66 -9.50 11.81
CA TYR A 146 -1.83 -8.25 12.56
C TYR A 146 -1.04 -8.23 13.84
N ILE A 147 -0.71 -7.02 14.29
CA ILE A 147 -0.24 -6.71 15.62
C ILE A 147 -1.12 -5.59 16.16
N ALA A 148 -1.59 -5.74 17.42
CA ALA A 148 -2.40 -4.73 18.10
C ALA A 148 -1.61 -4.10 19.24
N TYR A 149 -1.58 -2.77 19.25
CA TYR A 149 -0.93 -1.95 20.27
C TYR A 149 -1.92 -0.98 20.91
N THR A 150 -1.71 -0.67 22.17
CA THR A 150 -2.27 0.54 22.79
C THR A 150 -1.55 1.77 22.24
N GLU A 151 -2.13 2.97 22.44
CA GLU A 151 -1.45 4.23 22.06
C GLU A 151 -0.09 4.39 22.79
N GLU A 152 -0.03 4.00 24.05
CA GLU A 152 1.20 4.09 24.86
C GLU A 152 2.28 3.15 24.33
N GLU A 153 1.92 1.91 24.00
CA GLU A 153 2.86 0.94 23.43
C GLU A 153 3.37 1.42 22.08
N PHE A 154 2.45 1.90 21.22
CA PHE A 154 2.79 2.36 19.88
C PHE A 154 3.70 3.61 19.90
N SER A 155 3.51 4.51 20.88
CA SER A 155 4.35 5.70 21.02
C SER A 155 5.82 5.39 21.34
N LYS A 156 6.09 4.23 21.94
CA LYS A 156 7.45 3.76 22.28
C LYS A 156 8.16 3.02 21.14
N ILE A 157 7.41 2.68 20.08
CA ILE A 157 7.97 1.97 18.93
C ILE A 157 8.49 3.00 17.93
N SER A 158 9.76 2.82 17.50
CA SER A 158 10.29 3.62 16.39
C SER A 158 9.42 3.47 15.16
N GLN A 159 8.88 4.57 14.66
CA GLN A 159 8.13 4.57 13.40
C GLN A 159 9.08 4.15 12.27
N ASN A 160 8.89 2.96 11.76
CA ASN A 160 9.63 2.46 10.60
C ASN A 160 9.12 3.13 9.32
N LYS A 161 10.03 3.42 8.39
CA LYS A 161 9.68 3.96 7.06
C LYS A 161 8.70 3.08 6.27
N ASN A 162 8.54 1.83 6.68
CA ASN A 162 7.68 0.82 6.03
C ASN A 162 6.28 0.72 6.67
N GLN A 163 5.82 1.77 7.36
CA GLN A 163 4.48 1.86 7.93
C GLN A 163 3.68 2.90 7.14
N LEU A 164 2.68 2.44 6.40
CA LEU A 164 1.77 3.30 5.65
C LEU A 164 0.47 3.48 6.43
N LEU A 165 0.19 4.68 6.91
CA LEU A 165 -1.09 4.99 7.55
C LEU A 165 -2.21 4.85 6.50
N ILE A 166 -3.16 3.93 6.74
CA ILE A 166 -4.29 3.69 5.84
C ILE A 166 -5.62 4.20 6.40
N TRP A 167 -5.69 4.40 7.72
CA TRP A 167 -6.84 4.98 8.39
C TRP A 167 -6.45 5.60 9.73
N ALA A 168 -7.07 6.72 10.09
CA ALA A 168 -7.01 7.34 11.41
C ALA A 168 -8.39 7.87 11.81
N LYS A 169 -8.68 7.82 13.12
CA LYS A 169 -9.87 8.45 13.70
C LYS A 169 -9.68 9.98 13.67
N ASP A 170 -10.66 10.71 13.19
CA ASP A 170 -10.71 12.17 13.19
C ASP A 170 -10.77 12.73 14.62
#